data_49c2839bdaad08685eb353632c305178
#
_entry.id   49c2839bdaad08685eb353632c305178
#
_cell.length_a   1.000
_cell.length_b   1.000
_cell.length_c   1.000
_cell.angle_alpha   90.00
_cell.angle_beta   90.00
_cell.angle_gamma   90.00
#
_symmetry.space_group_name_H-M   'P 1'
#
loop_
_entity.id
_entity.type
_entity.pdbx_description
1 polymer ?
#
loop_
_entity_poly.entity_id
_entity_poly.type
_entity_poly.pdbx_seq_one_letter_code
_entity_poly.pdbx_strand_id
1 'polypeptide(L)'
;MKPITITDDNFEQEVLKSNLPVLVDFWAVWCGPCKMIAPIVEQLAAEYDGKLKVGKLDVDNNQQSAIKYGVRSIPTLLIFKDGKVVDTIIGAVPKPMIVNKIEPLLKTA
;
A
#
# COMPACT_ATOMS: atom_id res chain seq x y z
N MET A 1 4.82 -3.66 -13.74
CA MET A 1 5.73 -3.22 -12.66
C MET A 1 5.55 -4.11 -11.44
N LYS A 2 6.63 -4.28 -10.70
CA LYS A 2 6.55 -4.92 -9.39
C LYS A 2 6.28 -3.85 -8.33
N PRO A 3 5.75 -4.22 -7.16
CA PRO A 3 5.66 -3.28 -6.05
C PRO A 3 7.04 -2.75 -5.68
N ILE A 4 7.11 -1.47 -5.35
CA ILE A 4 8.38 -0.87 -4.91
C ILE A 4 8.58 -1.10 -3.41
N THR A 5 9.84 -1.15 -3.00
CA THR A 5 10.17 -1.26 -1.58
C THR A 5 10.06 0.10 -0.92
N ILE A 6 9.15 0.22 0.05
CA ILE A 6 9.00 1.45 0.84
C ILE A 6 9.70 1.24 2.17
N THR A 7 10.45 2.24 2.59
CA THR A 7 11.17 2.25 3.86
C THR A 7 10.85 3.52 4.61
N ASP A 8 11.24 3.57 5.90
CA ASP A 8 11.13 4.81 6.67
C ASP A 8 11.90 5.95 5.99
N ASP A 9 13.04 5.62 5.37
CA ASP A 9 13.89 6.62 4.72
C ASP A 9 13.30 7.18 3.43
N ASN A 10 12.62 6.36 2.63
CA ASN A 10 12.08 6.81 1.34
C ASN A 10 10.59 7.13 1.38
N PHE A 11 9.94 6.98 2.53
CA PHE A 11 8.48 7.15 2.64
C PHE A 11 8.01 8.51 2.16
N GLU A 12 8.67 9.57 2.59
CA GLU A 12 8.28 10.92 2.19
C GLU A 12 8.36 11.09 0.67
N GLN A 13 9.47 10.69 0.08
CA GLN A 13 9.68 10.88 -1.36
C GLN A 13 8.76 10.00 -2.20
N GLU A 14 8.65 8.72 -1.83
CA GLU A 14 7.91 7.76 -2.65
C GLU A 14 6.41 7.80 -2.43
N VAL A 15 5.96 8.15 -1.23
CA VAL A 15 4.54 8.11 -0.87
C VAL A 15 3.97 9.51 -0.76
N LEU A 16 4.53 10.35 0.10
CA LEU A 16 3.93 11.64 0.41
C LEU A 16 4.07 12.65 -0.73
N LYS A 17 5.15 12.57 -1.50
CA LYS A 17 5.41 13.47 -2.63
C LYS A 17 5.04 12.86 -3.97
N SER A 18 4.37 11.72 -3.98
CA SER A 18 3.98 11.06 -5.22
C SER A 18 2.92 11.85 -5.97
N ASN A 19 3.06 11.91 -7.29
CA ASN A 19 2.06 12.50 -8.18
C ASN A 19 0.88 11.57 -8.45
N LEU A 20 1.05 10.28 -8.14
CA LEU A 20 0.02 9.26 -8.31
C LEU A 20 -0.53 8.87 -6.94
N PRO A 21 -1.76 8.37 -6.88
CA PRO A 21 -2.22 7.67 -5.67
C PRO A 21 -1.26 6.53 -5.36
N VAL A 22 -1.08 6.22 -4.07
CA VAL A 22 -0.14 5.19 -3.62
C VAL A 22 -0.87 4.20 -2.72
N LEU A 23 -0.72 2.91 -3.02
CA LEU A 23 -1.16 1.82 -2.16
C LEU A 23 0.07 1.29 -1.44
N VAL A 24 0.07 1.33 -0.12
CA VAL A 24 1.19 0.82 0.69
C VAL A 24 0.71 -0.40 1.48
N ASP A 25 1.36 -1.54 1.24
CA ASP A 25 1.11 -2.79 1.94
C ASP A 25 2.09 -2.89 3.12
N PHE A 26 1.57 -2.75 4.33
CA PHE A 26 2.34 -2.95 5.57
C PHE A 26 2.31 -4.44 5.92
N TRP A 27 3.47 -5.08 5.90
CA TRP A 27 3.59 -6.53 5.99
C TRP A 27 4.80 -6.95 6.83
N ALA A 28 4.89 -8.25 7.13
CA ALA A 28 6.06 -8.83 7.77
C ALA A 28 6.31 -10.23 7.24
N VAL A 29 7.55 -10.69 7.32
CA VAL A 29 7.97 -12.00 6.79
C VAL A 29 7.22 -13.14 7.47
N TRP A 30 6.94 -13.03 8.76
CA TRP A 30 6.31 -14.08 9.57
C TRP A 30 4.79 -14.10 9.45
N CYS A 31 4.20 -13.20 8.73
CA CYS A 31 2.76 -12.99 8.70
C CYS A 31 2.09 -13.85 7.62
N GLY A 32 1.32 -14.85 8.05
CA GLY A 32 0.60 -15.74 7.13
C GLY A 32 -0.40 -15.01 6.22
N PRO A 33 -1.32 -14.19 6.78
CA PRO A 33 -2.26 -13.42 5.94
C PRO A 33 -1.58 -12.47 4.97
N CYS A 34 -0.41 -11.93 5.32
CA CYS A 34 0.37 -11.09 4.40
C CYS A 34 0.78 -11.86 3.15
N LYS A 35 1.13 -13.14 3.32
CA LYS A 35 1.52 -14.01 2.20
C LYS A 35 0.32 -14.30 1.30
N MET A 36 -0.88 -14.34 1.84
CA MET A 36 -2.09 -14.58 1.06
C MET A 36 -2.42 -13.38 0.16
N ILE A 37 -2.15 -12.17 0.63
CA ILE A 37 -2.47 -10.96 -0.13
C ILE A 37 -1.33 -10.55 -1.08
N ALA A 38 -0.13 -11.08 -0.87
CA ALA A 38 1.05 -10.70 -1.67
C ALA A 38 0.85 -10.86 -3.18
N PRO A 39 0.28 -11.97 -3.69
CA PRO A 39 0.02 -12.09 -5.13
C PRO A 39 -0.94 -11.02 -5.65
N ILE A 40 -1.92 -10.65 -4.84
CA ILE A 40 -2.89 -9.62 -5.21
C ILE A 40 -2.18 -8.27 -5.33
N VAL A 41 -1.33 -7.94 -4.38
CA VAL A 41 -0.55 -6.69 -4.39
C VAL A 41 0.34 -6.64 -5.63
N GLU A 42 0.97 -7.74 -6.00
CA GLU A 42 1.78 -7.82 -7.21
C GLU A 42 0.94 -7.63 -8.48
N GLN A 43 -0.26 -8.23 -8.53
CA GLN A 43 -1.16 -8.06 -9.65
C GLN A 43 -1.59 -6.60 -9.80
N LEU A 44 -1.89 -5.93 -8.69
CA LEU A 44 -2.30 -4.53 -8.72
C LEU A 44 -1.17 -3.63 -9.22
N ALA A 45 0.07 -3.92 -8.82
CA ALA A 45 1.23 -3.17 -9.29
C ALA A 45 1.37 -3.25 -10.81
N ALA A 46 1.11 -4.42 -11.38
CA ALA A 46 1.19 -4.62 -12.83
C ALA A 46 0.00 -4.00 -13.57
N GLU A 47 -1.22 -4.23 -13.05
CA GLU A 47 -2.45 -3.79 -13.72
C GLU A 47 -2.62 -2.26 -13.71
N TYR A 48 -2.16 -1.60 -12.67
CA TYR A 48 -2.31 -0.15 -12.51
C TYR A 48 -1.04 0.62 -12.75
N ASP A 49 -0.07 0.02 -13.42
CA ASP A 49 1.19 0.68 -13.74
C ASP A 49 0.92 2.01 -14.47
N GLY A 50 1.54 3.07 -13.98
CA GLY A 50 1.34 4.42 -14.51
C GLY A 50 0.13 5.16 -13.97
N LYS A 51 -0.76 4.48 -13.24
CA LYS A 51 -1.97 5.08 -12.67
C LYS A 51 -1.98 5.05 -11.14
N LEU A 52 -1.38 4.03 -10.56
CA LEU A 52 -1.29 3.82 -9.11
C LEU A 52 0.11 3.34 -8.81
N LYS A 53 0.73 3.94 -7.81
CA LYS A 53 2.01 3.42 -7.29
C LYS A 53 1.68 2.39 -6.22
N VAL A 54 2.30 1.22 -6.28
CA VAL A 54 2.11 0.15 -5.31
C VAL A 54 3.41 -0.11 -4.60
N GLY A 55 3.41 -0.03 -3.29
CA GLY A 55 4.60 -0.25 -2.48
C GLY A 55 4.36 -1.24 -1.36
N LYS A 56 5.45 -1.83 -0.87
CA LYS A 56 5.44 -2.76 0.26
C LYS A 56 6.41 -2.24 1.32
N LEU A 57 5.95 -2.20 2.57
CA LEU A 57 6.75 -1.74 3.70
C LEU A 57 6.79 -2.84 4.76
N ASP A 58 8.01 -3.36 5.02
CA ASP A 58 8.26 -4.37 6.05
C ASP A 58 8.27 -3.68 7.42
N VAL A 59 7.26 -3.96 8.24
CA VAL A 59 7.10 -3.26 9.51
C VAL A 59 8.19 -3.60 10.54
N ASP A 60 8.82 -4.76 10.42
CA ASP A 60 9.88 -5.14 11.35
C ASP A 60 11.13 -4.28 11.17
N ASN A 61 11.38 -3.86 9.94
CA ASN A 61 12.55 -3.05 9.61
C ASN A 61 12.22 -1.56 9.43
N ASN A 62 10.94 -1.18 9.50
CA ASN A 62 10.49 0.19 9.24
C ASN A 62 9.37 0.56 10.20
N GLN A 63 9.70 0.58 11.49
CA GLN A 63 8.71 0.75 12.55
C GLN A 63 8.15 2.18 12.62
N GLN A 64 8.94 3.18 12.23
CA GLN A 64 8.53 4.58 12.35
C GLN A 64 7.28 4.87 11.52
N SER A 65 7.23 4.42 10.29
CA SER A 65 6.07 4.63 9.42
C SER A 65 4.83 3.92 9.96
N ALA A 66 4.99 2.68 10.42
CA ALA A 66 3.87 1.92 10.99
C ALA A 66 3.28 2.63 12.21
N ILE A 67 4.14 3.13 13.09
CA ILE A 67 3.71 3.83 14.30
C ILE A 67 3.02 5.15 13.92
N LYS A 68 3.62 5.90 13.00
CA LYS A 68 3.09 7.20 12.58
C LYS A 68 1.66 7.10 12.06
N TYR A 69 1.35 6.05 11.31
CA TYR A 69 0.04 5.87 10.70
C TYR A 69 -0.87 4.94 11.48
N GLY A 70 -0.49 4.55 12.70
CA GLY A 70 -1.33 3.76 13.59
C GLY A 70 -1.58 2.35 13.11
N VAL A 71 -0.66 1.76 12.38
CA VAL A 71 -0.79 0.39 11.89
C VAL A 71 -0.54 -0.56 13.06
N ARG A 72 -1.58 -1.27 13.48
CA ARG A 72 -1.54 -2.17 14.64
C ARG A 72 -1.67 -3.64 14.28
N SER A 73 -2.17 -3.91 13.09
CA SER A 73 -2.32 -5.28 12.60
C SER A 73 -1.84 -5.34 11.15
N ILE A 74 -1.40 -6.52 10.72
CA ILE A 74 -0.91 -6.72 9.36
C ILE A 74 -1.61 -7.94 8.74
N PRO A 75 -1.85 -7.93 7.42
CA PRO A 75 -1.55 -6.82 6.54
C PRO A 75 -2.51 -5.65 6.74
N THR A 76 -2.01 -4.45 6.56
CA THR A 76 -2.82 -3.24 6.44
C THR A 76 -2.41 -2.55 5.15
N LEU A 77 -3.40 -2.23 4.32
CA LEU A 77 -3.16 -1.46 3.10
C LEU A 77 -3.65 -0.04 3.35
N LEU A 78 -2.75 0.92 3.22
CA LEU A 78 -3.11 2.33 3.27
C LEU A 78 -3.08 2.89 1.86
N ILE A 79 -4.10 3.67 1.51
CA ILE A 79 -4.14 4.34 0.23
C ILE A 79 -3.93 5.83 0.47
N PHE A 80 -2.91 6.36 -0.19
CA PHE A 80 -2.53 7.77 -0.09
C PHE A 80 -2.89 8.49 -1.38
N LYS A 81 -3.34 9.73 -1.24
CA LYS A 81 -3.51 10.64 -2.37
C LYS A 81 -3.12 12.04 -1.90
N ASP A 82 -2.26 12.69 -2.68
CA ASP A 82 -1.77 14.04 -2.36
C ASP A 82 -1.18 14.13 -0.95
N GLY A 83 -0.44 13.09 -0.56
CA GLY A 83 0.24 13.03 0.72
C GLY A 83 -0.62 12.69 1.92
N LYS A 84 -1.88 12.29 1.71
CA LYS A 84 -2.81 12.00 2.80
C LYS A 84 -3.42 10.63 2.65
N VAL A 85 -3.67 9.95 3.79
CA VAL A 85 -4.41 8.68 3.79
C VAL A 85 -5.86 8.98 3.43
N VAL A 86 -6.34 8.35 2.37
CA VAL A 86 -7.71 8.50 1.91
C VAL A 86 -8.55 7.24 2.14
N ASP A 87 -7.91 6.09 2.36
CA ASP A 87 -8.62 4.86 2.70
C ASP A 87 -7.70 3.89 3.41
N THR A 88 -8.29 2.95 4.16
CA THR A 88 -7.57 1.92 4.92
C THR A 88 -8.26 0.59 4.72
N ILE A 89 -7.47 -0.45 4.47
CA ILE A 89 -7.97 -1.82 4.33
C ILE A 89 -7.19 -2.70 5.29
N ILE A 90 -7.87 -3.38 6.21
CA ILE A 90 -7.24 -4.22 7.22
C ILE A 90 -7.53 -5.68 6.91
N GLY A 91 -6.49 -6.50 6.89
CA GLY A 91 -6.59 -7.93 6.71
C GLY A 91 -6.46 -8.37 5.25
N ALA A 92 -6.42 -9.70 5.05
CA ALA A 92 -6.28 -10.29 3.73
C ALA A 92 -7.66 -10.38 3.05
N VAL A 93 -8.09 -9.26 2.49
CA VAL A 93 -9.40 -9.16 1.84
C VAL A 93 -9.31 -9.63 0.38
N PRO A 94 -10.44 -10.00 -0.25
CA PRO A 94 -10.46 -10.34 -1.67
C PRO A 94 -10.09 -9.15 -2.55
N LYS A 95 -9.46 -9.43 -3.68
CA LYS A 95 -9.01 -8.40 -4.64
C LYS A 95 -10.11 -7.39 -5.03
N PRO A 96 -11.37 -7.82 -5.30
CA PRO A 96 -12.41 -6.85 -5.67
C PRO A 96 -12.65 -5.77 -4.63
N MET A 97 -12.48 -6.07 -3.35
CA MET A 97 -12.64 -5.07 -2.29
C MET A 97 -11.57 -3.98 -2.37
N ILE A 98 -10.36 -4.37 -2.75
CA ILE A 98 -9.27 -3.41 -2.92
C ILE A 98 -9.51 -2.57 -4.17
N VAL A 99 -9.87 -3.22 -5.28
CA VAL A 99 -10.14 -2.55 -6.54
C VAL A 99 -11.25 -1.51 -6.39
N ASN A 100 -12.30 -1.84 -5.66
CA ASN A 100 -13.42 -0.93 -5.43
C ASN A 100 -13.01 0.34 -4.68
N LYS A 101 -11.95 0.27 -3.89
CA LYS A 101 -11.43 1.45 -3.18
C LYS A 101 -10.42 2.24 -4.02
N ILE A 102 -9.73 1.57 -4.94
CA ILE A 102 -8.74 2.21 -5.81
C ILE A 102 -9.40 2.95 -6.98
N GLU A 103 -10.36 2.31 -7.65
CA GLU A 103 -10.92 2.83 -8.90
C GLU A 103 -11.47 4.26 -8.80
N PRO A 104 -12.22 4.63 -7.74
CA PRO A 104 -12.71 6.01 -7.65
C PRO A 104 -11.58 7.05 -7.62
N LEU A 105 -10.40 6.69 -7.11
CA LEU A 105 -9.27 7.62 -7.00
C LEU A 105 -8.59 7.85 -8.34
N LEU A 106 -8.76 6.94 -9.29
CA LEU A 106 -8.13 7.01 -10.60
C LEU A 106 -8.96 7.78 -11.62
N LYS A 107 -10.20 8.11 -11.29
CA LYS A 107 -11.14 8.79 -12.19
C LYS A 107 -11.14 10.30 -12.03
N THR A 108 -10.19 10.85 -11.33
CA THR A 108 -10.08 12.31 -11.17
C THR A 108 -9.63 12.94 -12.48
N ALA A 109 -10.33 13.96 -12.86
CA ALA A 109 -9.99 14.73 -14.04
C ALA A 109 -8.69 15.52 -13.81
#